data_753ffe6b0ee504160e005cf74b666ff9
#
_entry.id   753ffe6b0ee504160e005cf74b666ff9
#
_cell.length_a   1.000
_cell.length_b   1.000
_cell.length_c   1.000
_cell.angle_alpha   90.00
_cell.angle_beta   90.00
_cell.angle_gamma   90.00
#
_symmetry.space_group_name_H-M   'P 1'
#
loop_
_entity.id
_entity.type
_entity.pdbx_description
1 polymer ?
#
loop_
_entity_poly.entity_id
_entity_poly.type
_entity_poly.pdbx_seq_one_letter_code
_entity_poly.pdbx_strand_id
1 'polypeptide(L)'
;MEKQYIPNIQYLNGNKKHRTPSQEGEVKFLGVVRKMDIICPKCGAKSTEKEFVDAFCVDCVKFNIEIPQKIEFDKCGDCSKIYIGGEWKKYSEREVKDYIERKCKGDFESVKYSEGTLVITCKKGGQDYELEKEIEVIFQKKLCNDCSKVRGSYFEAIIQVRGDPGLVEKYTRWIAGKLERYSFVSKIDTLKEGNDIYCGETRQAFKVLSMFKLKYQSSKKLHTKKQGKKMYRT
;
A
#
# COMPACT_ATOMS: atom_id res chain seq x y z
N MET A 1 15.73 15.90 18.64
CA MET A 1 14.77 14.79 18.36
C MET A 1 14.05 14.51 19.66
N GLU A 2 12.85 15.04 19.79
CA GLU A 2 12.02 14.84 20.99
C GLU A 2 11.44 13.42 20.96
N LYS A 3 11.66 12.70 22.05
CA LYS A 3 11.13 11.34 22.23
C LYS A 3 9.67 11.43 22.67
N GLN A 4 8.76 11.02 21.82
CA GLN A 4 7.33 11.04 22.11
C GLN A 4 6.93 9.95 23.11
N TYR A 5 6.14 10.38 24.09
CA TYR A 5 5.46 9.59 25.10
C TYR A 5 4.22 8.92 24.50
N ILE A 6 4.03 7.61 24.72
CA ILE A 6 2.86 6.84 24.26
C ILE A 6 1.94 6.59 25.46
N PRO A 7 0.73 7.16 25.52
CA PRO A 7 -0.10 7.13 26.73
C PRO A 7 -1.07 5.95 26.92
N ASN A 8 -1.26 5.01 25.98
CA ASN A 8 -2.23 3.92 26.16
C ASN A 8 -1.64 2.54 25.89
N ILE A 9 -1.57 1.72 26.96
CA ILE A 9 -1.21 0.30 26.91
C ILE A 9 -2.40 -0.50 27.41
N GLN A 10 -3.00 -1.36 26.57
CA GLN A 10 -4.03 -2.32 26.96
C GLN A 10 -3.44 -3.72 27.13
N TYR A 11 -3.91 -4.45 28.13
CA TYR A 11 -3.47 -5.80 28.47
C TYR A 11 -4.39 -6.85 27.88
N LEU A 12 -3.82 -7.82 27.20
CA LEU A 12 -4.55 -9.03 26.80
C LEU A 12 -4.49 -10.08 27.92
N ASN A 13 -5.57 -10.21 28.68
CA ASN A 13 -5.74 -11.31 29.65
C ASN A 13 -6.01 -12.63 28.92
N GLY A 14 -4.94 -13.34 28.59
CA GLY A 14 -5.04 -14.71 28.07
C GLY A 14 -5.38 -15.69 29.19
N ASN A 15 -6.62 -16.18 29.23
CA ASN A 15 -7.02 -17.30 30.08
C ASN A 15 -6.20 -18.56 29.76
N LYS A 16 -5.13 -18.79 30.47
CA LYS A 16 -4.43 -20.10 30.49
C LYS A 16 -5.06 -20.98 31.57
N LYS A 17 -5.76 -22.05 31.15
CA LYS A 17 -6.17 -23.15 32.00
C LYS A 17 -4.93 -23.78 32.65
N HIS A 18 -4.85 -23.67 33.99
CA HIS A 18 -3.84 -24.34 34.79
C HIS A 18 -3.97 -25.87 34.67
N ARG A 19 -2.94 -26.54 34.24
CA ARG A 19 -2.68 -27.95 34.52
C ARG A 19 -1.95 -28.03 35.87
N THR A 20 -2.55 -28.71 36.81
CA THR A 20 -1.96 -29.04 38.11
C THR A 20 -0.80 -30.05 37.94
N PRO A 21 0.38 -29.83 38.51
CA PRO A 21 1.38 -30.87 38.70
C PRO A 21 1.10 -31.64 39.98
N SER A 22 1.20 -32.95 39.88
CA SER A 22 1.13 -33.95 40.92
C SER A 22 2.25 -33.76 41.96
N GLN A 23 1.85 -34.09 43.21
CA GLN A 23 2.63 -34.14 44.43
C GLN A 23 3.95 -34.90 44.32
N GLU A 24 5.02 -34.34 44.93
CA GLU A 24 5.96 -35.06 45.77
C GLU A 24 7.04 -34.10 46.32
N GLY A 25 7.24 -34.15 47.65
CA GLY A 25 8.45 -33.62 48.30
C GLY A 25 8.30 -32.31 49.09
N GLU A 26 7.74 -32.37 50.30
CA GLU A 26 7.92 -31.28 51.29
C GLU A 26 9.40 -31.16 51.71
N VAL A 27 10.05 -30.06 51.35
CA VAL A 27 11.19 -29.54 52.07
C VAL A 27 10.79 -28.18 52.63
N LYS A 28 10.46 -28.14 53.92
CA LYS A 28 10.24 -26.88 54.64
C LYS A 28 11.57 -26.13 54.83
N PHE A 29 11.82 -25.16 53.94
CA PHE A 29 12.77 -24.07 54.21
C PHE A 29 11.97 -22.89 54.79
N LEU A 30 12.13 -22.68 56.11
CA LEU A 30 11.75 -21.45 56.81
C LEU A 30 12.71 -20.33 56.38
N GLY A 31 12.53 -19.81 55.19
CA GLY A 31 13.14 -18.58 54.70
C GLY A 31 12.03 -17.63 54.28
N VAL A 32 11.80 -16.60 55.10
CA VAL A 32 10.98 -15.44 54.69
C VAL A 32 11.74 -14.77 53.52
N VAL A 33 11.39 -15.17 52.27
CA VAL A 33 11.80 -14.45 51.09
C VAL A 33 11.04 -13.12 51.12
N ARG A 34 11.65 -12.09 51.66
CA ARG A 34 11.18 -10.72 51.47
C ARG A 34 11.27 -10.47 49.99
N LYS A 35 10.12 -10.42 49.31
CA LYS A 35 10.06 -9.85 47.94
C LYS A 35 10.61 -8.43 48.05
N MET A 36 11.77 -8.22 47.53
CA MET A 36 12.32 -6.87 47.46
C MET A 36 11.43 -6.07 46.52
N ASP A 37 10.88 -4.95 46.99
CA ASP A 37 10.08 -4.05 46.20
C ASP A 37 11.02 -3.43 45.13
N ILE A 38 10.73 -3.75 43.88
CA ILE A 38 11.42 -3.14 42.74
C ILE A 38 10.83 -1.74 42.55
N ILE A 39 11.67 -0.73 42.46
CA ILE A 39 11.26 0.64 42.20
C ILE A 39 11.63 1.01 40.79
N CYS A 40 10.65 1.52 40.02
CA CYS A 40 10.88 1.98 38.67
C CYS A 40 11.87 3.15 38.64
N PRO A 41 13.03 3.03 37.95
CA PRO A 41 14.04 4.08 37.95
C PRO A 41 13.62 5.36 37.22
N LYS A 42 12.50 5.31 36.48
CA LYS A 42 12.01 6.44 35.70
C LYS A 42 10.93 7.26 36.41
N CYS A 43 10.00 6.61 37.12
CA CYS A 43 8.87 7.29 37.76
C CYS A 43 8.75 7.05 39.26
N GLY A 44 9.58 6.16 39.86
CA GLY A 44 9.56 5.86 41.27
C GLY A 44 8.40 4.93 41.71
N ALA A 45 7.57 4.44 40.82
CA ALA A 45 6.48 3.50 41.17
C ALA A 45 7.05 2.19 41.67
N LYS A 46 6.38 1.57 42.68
CA LYS A 46 6.78 0.30 43.26
C LYS A 46 6.10 -0.88 42.59
N SER A 47 6.76 -2.04 42.62
CA SER A 47 6.21 -3.29 42.08
C SER A 47 4.96 -3.80 42.82
N THR A 48 4.63 -3.23 43.97
CA THR A 48 3.38 -3.44 44.71
C THR A 48 2.20 -2.64 44.14
N GLU A 49 2.48 -1.56 43.40
CA GLU A 49 1.49 -0.61 42.86
C GLU A 49 1.23 -0.81 41.37
N LYS A 50 2.25 -1.25 40.64
CA LYS A 50 2.22 -1.44 39.19
C LYS A 50 2.94 -2.70 38.77
N GLU A 51 2.54 -3.26 37.64
CA GLU A 51 3.27 -4.35 37.01
C GLU A 51 4.59 -3.87 36.43
N PHE A 52 5.61 -4.74 36.46
CA PHE A 52 6.95 -4.45 35.97
C PHE A 52 7.36 -5.41 34.86
N VAL A 53 8.06 -4.86 33.89
CA VAL A 53 8.72 -5.59 32.81
C VAL A 53 10.21 -5.27 32.94
N ASP A 54 11.01 -6.29 33.28
CA ASP A 54 12.41 -6.12 33.67
C ASP A 54 12.56 -5.13 34.85
N ALA A 55 13.26 -4.01 34.64
CA ALA A 55 13.51 -3.00 35.66
C ALA A 55 12.51 -1.83 35.65
N PHE A 56 11.55 -1.77 34.73
CA PHE A 56 10.66 -0.63 34.56
C PHE A 56 9.19 -1.03 34.78
N CYS A 57 8.38 -0.13 35.36
CA CYS A 57 6.93 -0.33 35.34
C CYS A 57 6.39 -0.25 33.91
N VAL A 58 5.23 -0.86 33.66
CA VAL A 58 4.60 -0.93 32.33
C VAL A 58 4.46 0.42 31.64
N ASP A 59 4.16 1.50 32.39
CA ASP A 59 4.04 2.84 31.83
C ASP A 59 5.38 3.46 31.40
N CYS A 60 6.48 2.93 31.90
CA CYS A 60 7.84 3.44 31.66
C CYS A 60 8.68 2.58 30.73
N VAL A 61 8.19 1.40 30.40
CA VAL A 61 8.84 0.50 29.43
C VAL A 61 8.94 1.20 28.07
N LYS A 62 10.13 1.17 27.50
CA LYS A 62 10.34 1.66 26.13
C LYS A 62 10.36 0.48 25.18
N PHE A 63 9.51 0.58 24.17
CA PHE A 63 9.57 -0.27 23.00
C PHE A 63 10.41 0.43 21.92
N ASN A 64 11.32 -0.30 21.31
CA ASN A 64 12.14 0.23 20.21
C ASN A 64 11.35 0.09 18.90
N ILE A 65 10.35 0.98 18.72
CA ILE A 65 9.44 0.96 17.58
C ILE A 65 9.43 2.33 16.94
N GLU A 66 9.67 2.36 15.64
CA GLU A 66 9.55 3.55 14.80
C GLU A 66 8.23 3.48 14.05
N ILE A 67 7.34 4.42 14.35
CA ILE A 67 6.03 4.53 13.72
C ILE A 67 5.98 5.87 12.99
N PRO A 68 5.63 5.91 11.70
CA PRO A 68 5.42 7.15 10.99
C PRO A 68 4.20 7.87 11.56
N GLN A 69 4.31 9.18 11.81
CA GLN A 69 3.17 10.00 12.26
C GLN A 69 2.20 10.30 11.12
N LYS A 70 2.76 10.40 9.90
CA LYS A 70 2.04 10.80 8.70
C LYS A 70 2.52 9.98 7.52
N ILE A 71 1.60 9.51 6.70
CA ILE A 71 1.90 8.87 5.41
C ILE A 71 1.09 9.57 4.32
N GLU A 72 1.78 9.97 3.25
CA GLU A 72 1.18 10.62 2.10
C GLU A 72 1.16 9.69 0.90
N PHE A 73 0.03 9.63 0.23
CA PHE A 73 -0.17 8.89 -1.02
C PHE A 73 -0.60 9.84 -2.13
N ASP A 74 0.03 9.72 -3.30
CA ASP A 74 -0.46 10.40 -4.49
C ASP A 74 -1.61 9.58 -5.10
N LYS A 75 -2.78 10.19 -5.26
CA LYS A 75 -3.96 9.60 -5.89
C LYS A 75 -4.30 10.33 -7.17
N CYS A 76 -4.44 9.59 -8.28
CA CYS A 76 -4.81 10.20 -9.55
C CYS A 76 -6.23 10.76 -9.51
N GLY A 77 -6.38 12.04 -9.87
CA GLY A 77 -7.69 12.71 -9.90
C GLY A 77 -8.63 12.18 -10.99
N ASP A 78 -8.09 11.56 -12.06
CA ASP A 78 -8.88 11.13 -13.21
C ASP A 78 -9.25 9.64 -13.16
N CYS A 79 -8.30 8.76 -12.86
CA CYS A 79 -8.52 7.31 -12.90
C CYS A 79 -8.45 6.63 -11.53
N SER A 80 -8.29 7.43 -10.47
CA SER A 80 -8.21 6.96 -9.08
C SER A 80 -7.07 5.96 -8.79
N LYS A 81 -6.10 5.79 -9.69
CA LYS A 81 -4.88 5.04 -9.40
C LYS A 81 -4.13 5.71 -8.24
N ILE A 82 -3.45 4.90 -7.44
CA ILE A 82 -2.61 5.34 -6.32
C ILE A 82 -1.14 5.03 -6.61
N TYR A 83 -0.25 5.91 -6.19
CA TYR A 83 1.20 5.71 -6.32
C TYR A 83 1.74 5.01 -5.07
N ILE A 84 2.12 3.75 -5.21
CA ILE A 84 2.67 2.92 -4.13
C ILE A 84 3.88 2.15 -4.64
N GLY A 85 4.98 2.21 -3.88
CA GLY A 85 6.18 1.41 -4.18
C GLY A 85 6.86 1.79 -5.49
N GLY A 86 6.76 3.05 -5.94
CA GLY A 86 7.36 3.52 -7.17
C GLY A 86 6.47 3.39 -8.41
N GLU A 87 5.25 2.89 -8.28
CA GLU A 87 4.35 2.60 -9.41
C GLU A 87 2.92 3.09 -9.17
N TRP A 88 2.25 3.49 -10.27
CA TRP A 88 0.82 3.79 -10.26
C TRP A 88 0.00 2.51 -10.40
N LYS A 89 -0.75 2.13 -9.35
CA LYS A 89 -1.58 0.92 -9.29
C LYS A 89 -3.06 1.27 -9.14
N LYS A 90 -3.94 0.34 -9.48
CA LYS A 90 -5.36 0.45 -9.16
C LYS A 90 -5.51 0.56 -7.65
N TYR A 91 -6.36 1.49 -7.17
CA TYR A 91 -6.61 1.64 -5.75
C TYR A 91 -7.10 0.33 -5.13
N SER A 92 -6.48 -0.08 -4.05
CA SER A 92 -6.85 -1.22 -3.23
C SER A 92 -6.60 -0.86 -1.77
N GLU A 93 -7.63 -0.96 -0.95
CA GLU A 93 -7.54 -0.68 0.48
C GLU A 93 -6.52 -1.61 1.16
N ARG A 94 -6.50 -2.88 0.75
CA ARG A 94 -5.55 -3.86 1.25
C ARG A 94 -4.10 -3.46 0.96
N GLU A 95 -3.78 -3.02 -0.26
CA GLU A 95 -2.41 -2.58 -0.59
C GLU A 95 -1.99 -1.34 0.18
N VAL A 96 -2.94 -0.43 0.47
CA VAL A 96 -2.68 0.75 1.31
C VAL A 96 -2.37 0.31 2.75
N LYS A 97 -3.17 -0.59 3.32
CA LYS A 97 -2.94 -1.17 4.65
C LYS A 97 -1.57 -1.87 4.73
N ASP A 98 -1.30 -2.79 3.81
CA ASP A 98 -0.02 -3.52 3.75
C ASP A 98 1.19 -2.58 3.59
N TYR A 99 1.02 -1.45 2.91
CA TYR A 99 2.08 -0.45 2.77
C TYR A 99 2.32 0.31 4.07
N ILE A 100 1.26 0.74 4.76
CA ILE A 100 1.32 1.44 6.05
C ILE A 100 2.00 0.55 7.09
N GLU A 101 1.58 -0.70 7.22
CA GLU A 101 2.12 -1.68 8.15
C GLU A 101 3.62 -1.92 7.92
N ARG A 102 4.05 -2.03 6.66
CA ARG A 102 5.48 -2.17 6.29
C ARG A 102 6.34 -0.95 6.58
N LYS A 103 5.75 0.22 6.82
CA LYS A 103 6.49 1.43 7.21
C LYS A 103 6.83 1.48 8.69
N CYS A 104 6.18 0.66 9.50
CA CYS A 104 6.54 0.48 10.89
C CYS A 104 7.81 -0.38 10.99
N LYS A 105 8.74 0.01 11.86
CA LYS A 105 10.00 -0.70 12.09
C LYS A 105 10.23 -0.87 13.57
N GLY A 106 10.99 -1.91 13.94
CA GLY A 106 11.40 -2.16 15.31
C GLY A 106 11.01 -3.53 15.84
N ASP A 107 10.98 -3.66 17.16
CA ASP A 107 10.79 -4.93 17.85
C ASP A 107 9.31 -5.14 18.18
N PHE A 108 8.57 -5.76 17.25
CA PHE A 108 7.16 -6.12 17.40
C PHE A 108 6.85 -7.47 16.74
N GLU A 109 5.80 -8.15 17.18
CA GLU A 109 5.34 -9.41 16.59
C GLU A 109 4.38 -9.17 15.41
N SER A 110 3.47 -8.21 15.56
CA SER A 110 2.51 -7.87 14.51
C SER A 110 2.12 -6.39 14.54
N VAL A 111 1.75 -5.89 13.36
CA VAL A 111 1.17 -4.56 13.18
C VAL A 111 -0.08 -4.71 12.33
N LYS A 112 -1.16 -4.04 12.73
CA LYS A 112 -2.42 -3.99 11.98
C LYS A 112 -2.90 -2.56 11.87
N TYR A 113 -3.20 -2.12 10.66
CA TYR A 113 -3.78 -0.81 10.40
C TYR A 113 -5.28 -0.91 10.19
N SER A 114 -6.06 -0.10 10.89
CA SER A 114 -7.50 0.03 10.70
C SER A 114 -7.96 1.44 11.00
N GLU A 115 -8.69 2.06 10.06
CA GLU A 115 -9.39 3.35 10.24
C GLU A 115 -8.56 4.48 10.88
N GLY A 116 -7.30 4.63 10.48
CA GLY A 116 -6.41 5.67 11.02
C GLY A 116 -5.63 5.25 12.25
N THR A 117 -5.85 4.06 12.79
CA THR A 117 -5.17 3.54 13.97
C THR A 117 -4.29 2.36 13.63
N LEU A 118 -3.07 2.36 14.18
CA LEU A 118 -2.15 1.22 14.17
C LEU A 118 -2.24 0.51 15.51
N VAL A 119 -2.54 -0.78 15.47
CA VAL A 119 -2.46 -1.69 16.63
C VAL A 119 -1.21 -2.54 16.48
N ILE A 120 -0.28 -2.39 17.40
CA ILE A 120 1.04 -3.03 17.36
C ILE A 120 1.15 -3.97 18.55
N THR A 121 1.36 -5.25 18.28
CA THR A 121 1.57 -6.27 19.31
C THR A 121 3.07 -6.45 19.54
N CYS A 122 3.53 -6.23 20.75
CA CYS A 122 4.91 -6.36 21.18
C CYS A 122 5.03 -7.40 22.28
N LYS A 123 6.17 -8.09 22.34
CA LYS A 123 6.47 -9.02 23.41
C LYS A 123 7.67 -8.53 24.22
N LYS A 124 7.53 -8.47 25.53
CA LYS A 124 8.62 -8.11 26.43
C LYS A 124 8.47 -8.82 27.77
N GLY A 125 9.60 -9.36 28.30
CA GLY A 125 9.57 -10.09 29.57
C GLY A 125 8.62 -11.33 29.59
N GLY A 126 8.30 -11.89 28.42
CA GLY A 126 7.36 -13.01 28.29
C GLY A 126 5.86 -12.62 28.28
N GLN A 127 5.55 -11.34 28.32
CA GLN A 127 4.21 -10.80 28.26
C GLN A 127 3.95 -10.09 26.93
N ASP A 128 2.69 -10.15 26.46
CA ASP A 128 2.25 -9.49 25.23
C ASP A 128 1.62 -8.13 25.58
N TYR A 129 1.98 -7.10 24.81
CA TYR A 129 1.49 -5.73 24.96
C TYR A 129 0.89 -5.26 23.65
N GLU A 130 -0.25 -4.57 23.72
CA GLU A 130 -0.83 -3.86 22.59
C GLU A 130 -0.61 -2.36 22.73
N LEU A 131 -0.05 -1.77 21.69
CA LEU A 131 0.15 -0.33 21.56
C LEU A 131 -0.75 0.18 20.45
N GLU A 132 -1.62 1.12 20.79
CA GLU A 132 -2.46 1.82 19.83
C GLU A 132 -1.84 3.19 19.50
N LYS A 133 -1.75 3.49 18.21
CA LYS A 133 -1.27 4.79 17.74
C LYS A 133 -2.06 5.27 16.54
N GLU A 134 -2.54 6.50 16.64
CA GLU A 134 -3.14 7.19 15.51
C GLU A 134 -2.07 7.59 14.49
N ILE A 135 -2.41 7.45 13.22
CA ILE A 135 -1.58 7.83 12.08
C ILE A 135 -2.39 8.64 11.09
N GLU A 136 -1.83 9.75 10.66
CA GLU A 136 -2.44 10.59 9.63
C GLU A 136 -2.13 10.02 8.24
N VAL A 137 -3.17 9.66 7.47
CA VAL A 137 -3.06 9.21 6.10
C VAL A 137 -3.66 10.24 5.16
N ILE A 138 -2.82 10.82 4.29
CA ILE A 138 -3.22 11.89 3.38
C ILE A 138 -3.14 11.40 1.93
N PHE A 139 -4.20 11.66 1.17
CA PHE A 139 -4.25 11.44 -0.27
C PHE A 139 -4.11 12.76 -1.02
N GLN A 140 -2.95 12.98 -1.62
CA GLN A 140 -2.70 14.14 -2.47
C GLN A 140 -3.22 13.89 -3.89
N LYS A 141 -3.94 14.85 -4.46
CA LYS A 141 -4.40 14.77 -5.85
C LYS A 141 -3.25 15.07 -6.81
N LYS A 142 -2.87 14.09 -7.62
CA LYS A 142 -1.90 14.24 -8.72
C LYS A 142 -2.44 13.54 -9.97
N LEU A 143 -1.80 13.75 -11.11
CA LEU A 143 -2.10 12.98 -12.33
C LEU A 143 -1.10 11.84 -12.46
N CYS A 144 -1.59 10.63 -12.72
CA CYS A 144 -0.71 9.53 -13.13
C CYS A 144 -0.16 9.78 -14.55
N ASN A 145 0.91 9.07 -14.90
CA ASN A 145 1.57 9.24 -16.18
C ASN A 145 0.63 9.04 -17.39
N ASP A 146 -0.28 8.06 -17.29
CA ASP A 146 -1.24 7.77 -18.37
C ASP A 146 -2.24 8.92 -18.53
N CYS A 147 -2.86 9.37 -17.43
CA CYS A 147 -3.82 10.46 -17.47
C CYS A 147 -3.18 11.79 -17.89
N SER A 148 -1.92 12.04 -17.49
CA SER A 148 -1.17 13.19 -17.96
C SER A 148 -0.94 13.16 -19.48
N LYS A 149 -0.61 11.98 -20.02
CA LYS A 149 -0.46 11.79 -21.47
C LYS A 149 -1.79 11.93 -22.20
N VAL A 150 -2.88 11.38 -21.65
CA VAL A 150 -4.24 11.52 -22.21
C VAL A 150 -4.64 12.99 -22.29
N ARG A 151 -4.49 13.75 -21.20
CA ARG A 151 -4.77 15.20 -21.19
C ARG A 151 -3.90 15.99 -22.18
N GLY A 152 -2.66 15.56 -22.36
CA GLY A 152 -1.75 16.14 -23.38
C GLY A 152 -2.02 15.64 -24.81
N SER A 153 -3.10 14.89 -25.05
CA SER A 153 -3.43 14.30 -26.36
C SER A 153 -2.27 13.50 -26.96
N TYR A 154 -1.46 12.87 -26.11
CA TYR A 154 -0.33 12.05 -26.55
C TYR A 154 -0.82 10.73 -27.15
N PHE A 155 -0.20 10.34 -28.26
CA PHE A 155 -0.39 9.03 -28.90
C PHE A 155 0.86 8.65 -29.71
N GLU A 156 1.06 7.35 -29.89
CA GLU A 156 2.12 6.79 -30.73
C GLU A 156 1.57 6.10 -31.98
N ALA A 157 0.34 5.62 -31.92
CA ALA A 157 -0.31 4.93 -33.03
C ALA A 157 -1.75 5.41 -33.22
N ILE A 158 -2.22 5.36 -34.46
CA ILE A 158 -3.62 5.57 -34.85
C ILE A 158 -4.11 4.28 -35.49
N ILE A 159 -5.14 3.66 -34.91
CA ILE A 159 -5.82 2.51 -35.50
C ILE A 159 -7.03 3.04 -36.24
N GLN A 160 -6.98 2.96 -37.57
CA GLN A 160 -8.07 3.38 -38.44
C GLN A 160 -8.99 2.21 -38.72
N VAL A 161 -10.22 2.27 -38.24
CA VAL A 161 -11.28 1.25 -38.48
C VAL A 161 -12.17 1.75 -39.60
N ARG A 162 -12.19 1.02 -40.72
CA ARG A 162 -12.92 1.38 -41.95
C ARG A 162 -13.83 0.24 -42.39
N GLY A 163 -14.92 0.55 -43.03
CA GLY A 163 -15.84 -0.45 -43.59
C GLY A 163 -17.32 -0.15 -43.35
N ASP A 164 -18.11 -1.19 -43.20
CA ASP A 164 -19.55 -1.05 -42.87
C ASP A 164 -19.77 -0.36 -41.52
N PRO A 165 -20.66 0.65 -41.43
CA PRO A 165 -20.84 1.45 -40.23
C PRO A 165 -21.10 0.63 -38.94
N GLY A 166 -21.95 -0.40 -39.04
CA GLY A 166 -22.28 -1.27 -37.90
C GLY A 166 -21.08 -2.10 -37.44
N LEU A 167 -20.26 -2.56 -38.37
CA LEU A 167 -19.04 -3.29 -38.07
C LEU A 167 -17.96 -2.34 -37.52
N VAL A 168 -17.83 -1.15 -38.07
CA VAL A 168 -16.90 -0.12 -37.62
C VAL A 168 -17.16 0.20 -36.15
N GLU A 169 -18.39 0.49 -35.76
CA GLU A 169 -18.73 0.78 -34.37
C GLU A 169 -18.38 -0.38 -33.41
N LYS A 170 -18.79 -1.61 -33.82
CA LYS A 170 -18.53 -2.84 -33.07
C LYS A 170 -17.03 -3.07 -32.84
N TYR A 171 -16.21 -3.00 -33.88
CA TYR A 171 -14.77 -3.21 -33.78
C TYR A 171 -14.09 -2.08 -33.06
N THR A 172 -14.48 -0.82 -33.25
CA THR A 172 -13.96 0.33 -32.49
C THR A 172 -14.13 0.11 -31.00
N ARG A 173 -15.33 -0.25 -30.55
CA ARG A 173 -15.64 -0.52 -29.15
C ARG A 173 -14.79 -1.69 -28.59
N TRP A 174 -14.65 -2.76 -29.35
CA TRP A 174 -13.87 -3.93 -28.93
C TRP A 174 -12.37 -3.63 -28.85
N ILE A 175 -11.82 -2.96 -29.85
CA ILE A 175 -10.38 -2.57 -29.90
C ILE A 175 -10.09 -1.60 -28.77
N ALA A 176 -10.88 -0.54 -28.60
CA ALA A 176 -10.68 0.45 -27.53
C ALA A 176 -10.75 -0.21 -26.14
N GLY A 177 -11.79 -0.99 -25.84
CA GLY A 177 -11.92 -1.66 -24.55
C GLY A 177 -10.80 -2.69 -24.28
N LYS A 178 -10.17 -3.24 -25.32
CA LYS A 178 -9.02 -4.11 -25.15
C LYS A 178 -7.73 -3.31 -24.95
N LEU A 179 -7.57 -2.19 -25.65
CA LEU A 179 -6.42 -1.28 -25.49
C LEU A 179 -6.33 -0.73 -24.08
N GLU A 180 -7.46 -0.33 -23.47
CA GLU A 180 -7.51 0.20 -22.12
C GLU A 180 -6.96 -0.75 -21.03
N ARG A 181 -6.90 -2.06 -21.33
CA ARG A 181 -6.30 -3.06 -20.43
C ARG A 181 -4.76 -3.10 -20.50
N TYR A 182 -4.17 -2.65 -21.59
CA TYR A 182 -2.71 -2.76 -21.84
C TYR A 182 -2.03 -1.42 -22.01
N SER A 183 -2.79 -0.37 -22.36
CA SER A 183 -2.32 0.99 -22.60
C SER A 183 -3.46 1.96 -22.32
N PHE A 184 -3.45 3.13 -22.91
CA PHE A 184 -4.54 4.08 -22.86
C PHE A 184 -4.96 4.49 -24.27
N VAL A 185 -6.23 4.89 -24.39
CA VAL A 185 -6.78 5.54 -25.59
C VAL A 185 -6.85 7.04 -25.30
N SER A 186 -6.14 7.85 -26.10
CA SER A 186 -6.14 9.32 -25.89
C SER A 186 -7.46 9.93 -26.34
N LYS A 187 -7.95 9.49 -27.51
CA LYS A 187 -9.25 9.91 -28.07
C LYS A 187 -9.68 8.94 -29.16
N ILE A 188 -10.95 9.06 -29.56
CA ILE A 188 -11.52 8.41 -30.73
C ILE A 188 -12.20 9.48 -31.56
N ASP A 189 -11.76 9.62 -32.83
CA ASP A 189 -12.38 10.54 -33.77
C ASP A 189 -13.30 9.75 -34.71
N THR A 190 -14.57 10.16 -34.79
CA THR A 190 -15.55 9.58 -35.72
C THR A 190 -15.56 10.41 -36.98
N LEU A 191 -15.25 9.77 -38.10
CA LEU A 191 -15.18 10.36 -39.41
C LEU A 191 -16.29 9.74 -40.33
N LYS A 192 -16.51 10.34 -41.48
CA LYS A 192 -17.48 9.78 -42.48
C LYS A 192 -17.08 8.38 -42.96
N GLU A 193 -15.77 8.09 -42.98
CA GLU A 193 -15.18 6.85 -43.51
C GLU A 193 -14.98 5.78 -42.42
N GLY A 194 -15.25 6.11 -41.16
CA GLY A 194 -15.03 5.22 -40.02
C GLY A 194 -14.45 5.92 -38.82
N ASN A 195 -13.79 5.18 -37.92
CA ASN A 195 -13.26 5.70 -36.68
C ASN A 195 -11.74 5.61 -36.61
N ASP A 196 -11.12 6.63 -35.99
CA ASP A 196 -9.70 6.70 -35.72
C ASP A 196 -9.47 6.60 -34.20
N ILE A 197 -8.82 5.53 -33.74
CA ILE A 197 -8.50 5.28 -32.33
C ILE A 197 -7.05 5.68 -32.07
N TYR A 198 -6.82 6.68 -31.23
CA TYR A 198 -5.48 7.18 -30.87
C TYR A 198 -4.94 6.42 -29.67
N CYS A 199 -3.95 5.55 -29.90
CA CYS A 199 -3.39 4.65 -28.91
C CYS A 199 -2.09 5.20 -28.32
N GLY A 200 -1.93 5.10 -27.01
CA GLY A 200 -0.76 5.59 -26.28
C GLY A 200 0.55 4.85 -26.60
N GLU A 201 0.46 3.56 -26.98
CA GLU A 201 1.65 2.75 -27.25
C GLU A 201 1.48 1.92 -28.54
N THR A 202 2.39 2.11 -29.48
CA THR A 202 2.42 1.37 -30.76
C THR A 202 2.48 -0.15 -30.55
N ARG A 203 3.30 -0.62 -29.61
CA ARG A 203 3.46 -2.05 -29.33
C ARG A 203 2.13 -2.70 -28.88
N GLN A 204 1.36 -2.01 -28.06
CA GLN A 204 0.07 -2.53 -27.59
C GLN A 204 -0.99 -2.50 -28.67
N ALA A 205 -0.96 -1.50 -29.56
CA ALA A 205 -1.81 -1.46 -30.72
C ALA A 205 -1.66 -2.74 -31.58
N PHE A 206 -0.44 -3.11 -31.95
CA PHE A 206 -0.18 -4.34 -32.70
C PHE A 206 -0.60 -5.60 -31.95
N LYS A 207 -0.31 -5.67 -30.65
CA LYS A 207 -0.71 -6.79 -29.80
C LYS A 207 -2.22 -7.00 -29.81
N VAL A 208 -2.99 -5.93 -29.67
CA VAL A 208 -4.46 -6.00 -29.67
C VAL A 208 -4.99 -6.41 -31.03
N LEU A 209 -4.47 -5.84 -32.14
CA LEU A 209 -4.88 -6.23 -33.49
C LEU A 209 -4.63 -7.72 -33.78
N SER A 210 -3.48 -8.25 -33.31
CA SER A 210 -3.15 -9.68 -33.45
C SER A 210 -4.15 -10.57 -32.69
N MET A 211 -4.63 -10.15 -31.51
CA MET A 211 -5.63 -10.92 -30.75
C MET A 211 -6.95 -11.08 -31.48
N PHE A 212 -7.34 -10.09 -32.27
CA PHE A 212 -8.58 -10.13 -33.06
C PHE A 212 -8.42 -10.85 -34.41
N LYS A 213 -7.20 -11.28 -34.76
CA LYS A 213 -6.87 -11.89 -36.06
C LYS A 213 -7.32 -11.02 -37.25
N LEU A 214 -7.35 -9.71 -37.06
CA LEU A 214 -7.74 -8.76 -38.10
C LEU A 214 -6.62 -8.60 -39.13
N LYS A 215 -7.00 -8.56 -40.41
CA LYS A 215 -6.07 -8.12 -41.47
C LYS A 215 -5.93 -6.60 -41.40
N TYR A 216 -4.72 -6.09 -41.37
CA TYR A 216 -4.45 -4.66 -41.36
C TYR A 216 -3.22 -4.32 -42.23
N GLN A 217 -3.18 -3.09 -42.66
CA GLN A 217 -1.98 -2.49 -43.27
C GLN A 217 -1.36 -1.53 -42.27
N SER A 218 -0.05 -1.51 -42.17
CA SER A 218 0.66 -0.56 -41.31
C SER A 218 1.55 0.37 -42.11
N SER A 219 1.53 1.65 -41.75
CA SER A 219 2.45 2.65 -42.26
C SER A 219 3.12 3.37 -41.09
N LYS A 220 4.31 3.92 -41.33
CA LYS A 220 5.06 4.69 -40.32
C LYS A 220 5.33 6.08 -40.85
N LYS A 221 4.87 7.08 -40.12
CA LYS A 221 5.17 8.50 -40.47
C LYS A 221 6.20 9.03 -39.49
N LEU A 222 7.27 9.68 -40.05
CA LEU A 222 8.24 10.38 -39.21
C LEU A 222 7.55 11.56 -38.52
N HIS A 223 7.59 11.56 -37.20
CA HIS A 223 6.95 12.60 -36.38
C HIS A 223 7.96 13.69 -36.02
N THR A 224 9.12 13.30 -35.47
CA THR A 224 10.14 14.23 -34.98
C THR A 224 11.49 13.53 -34.84
N LYS A 225 12.54 14.34 -34.66
CA LYS A 225 13.86 13.87 -34.25
C LYS A 225 14.14 14.37 -32.84
N LYS A 226 14.50 13.50 -31.93
CA LYS A 226 14.88 13.85 -30.54
C LYS A 226 16.28 13.29 -30.28
N GLN A 227 17.22 14.15 -29.91
CA GLN A 227 18.63 13.77 -29.69
C GLN A 227 19.23 12.92 -30.84
N GLY A 228 19.01 13.34 -32.10
CA GLY A 228 19.47 12.61 -33.27
C GLY A 228 18.67 11.35 -33.65
N LYS A 229 17.79 10.86 -32.78
CA LYS A 229 16.96 9.67 -32.98
C LYS A 229 15.67 10.03 -33.70
N LYS A 230 15.34 9.32 -34.78
CA LYS A 230 14.09 9.50 -35.52
C LYS A 230 12.95 8.84 -34.75
N MET A 231 11.89 9.60 -34.44
CA MET A 231 10.67 9.11 -33.80
C MET A 231 9.57 8.98 -34.85
N TYR A 232 8.98 7.81 -34.96
CA TYR A 232 7.91 7.51 -35.90
C TYR A 232 6.58 7.31 -35.16
N ARG A 233 5.48 7.69 -35.83
CA ARG A 233 4.10 7.28 -35.43
C ARG A 233 3.56 6.29 -36.46
N THR A 234 2.81 5.32 -36.02
CA THR A 234 2.17 4.30 -36.85
C THR A 234 0.68 4.53 -36.94
#